data_b8becbe8b03eb81b652eb1485a5ec02d
#
_entry.id   b8becbe8b03eb81b652eb1485a5ec02d
#
_cell.length_a   1.000
_cell.length_b   1.000
_cell.length_c   1.000
_cell.angle_alpha   90.00
_cell.angle_beta   90.00
_cell.angle_gamma   90.00
#
_symmetry.space_group_name_H-M   'P 1'
#
loop_
_entity.id
_entity.type
_entity.pdbx_description
1 polymer ?
#
loop_
_entity_poly.entity_id
_entity_poly.type
_entity_poly.pdbx_seq_one_letter_code
_entity_poly.pdbx_strand_id
1 'polypeptide(L)'
;MQIIEIGANVFQNGTFLDDNIEGLGLSPSYKGHNYFKGKGAVMYPQPGLITIAISGSTLAHEMVASCLDPAYLGNDGYFVDNGGKFWVLDGDTLTYKQIDDTAGHTYNFGNVDIKVFNGDIFCTCDDDIVKLTNDMASIDKTWWTVTKGKSGLSGSFRHPMEIVEDTLYIADENEIHTYDVAGVATSAWMTLPGGVNITALVKHPNGVYLMAYVSATANYSHSKKARAKLFIIDTTAGEFLQEIEIDDQVEGAINVGGINYVTYGDNFGYFNGQGLKLLKKIDFVSSPVYSQRLSAVGNTVLVPEFKSNVRSLMAYGDVNGKGNIFFYPYYALDTAGAYELKNMLVTMQNSIVLNYRDSTAHRMVRMDFTASTLTAGTTMLTAKQNLGGRVWVRRVDLFTETLASGALLTCLIRQLPSGSFSTVGTLDYSADGAISYKRLDCNILLSDLQLAINFGGSALVGLKKALVYVESE
;
A
#
# COMPACT_ATOMS: atom_id res chain seq x y z
N MET A 1 10.44 -6.56 41.73
CA MET A 1 10.89 -6.29 40.35
C MET A 1 9.71 -6.50 39.41
N GLN A 2 9.32 -5.49 38.65
CA GLN A 2 8.25 -5.54 37.65
C GLN A 2 8.91 -5.65 36.25
N ILE A 3 8.20 -6.28 35.31
CA ILE A 3 8.67 -6.42 33.93
C ILE A 3 7.68 -5.69 33.02
N ILE A 4 8.19 -4.81 32.19
CA ILE A 4 7.45 -4.13 31.13
C ILE A 4 7.86 -4.79 29.82
N GLU A 5 6.91 -5.45 29.16
CA GLU A 5 7.13 -6.08 27.86
C GLU A 5 6.76 -5.12 26.72
N ILE A 6 7.70 -4.87 25.83
CA ILE A 6 7.54 -4.11 24.61
C ILE A 6 7.72 -5.09 23.44
N GLY A 7 6.63 -5.57 22.90
CA GLY A 7 6.64 -6.61 21.88
C GLY A 7 5.37 -6.63 21.06
N ALA A 8 4.84 -7.82 20.80
CA ALA A 8 3.69 -8.01 19.92
C ALA A 8 2.49 -7.10 20.23
N ASN A 9 2.16 -6.91 21.51
CA ASN A 9 1.05 -6.04 21.93
C ASN A 9 1.28 -4.55 21.60
N VAL A 10 2.51 -4.04 21.72
CA VAL A 10 2.87 -2.67 21.35
C VAL A 10 2.90 -2.53 19.83
N PHE A 11 3.53 -3.47 19.13
CA PHE A 11 3.70 -3.43 17.69
C PHE A 11 2.36 -3.57 16.95
N GLN A 12 1.43 -4.37 17.52
CA GLN A 12 0.10 -4.58 16.96
C GLN A 12 -0.88 -3.43 17.21
N ASN A 13 -0.61 -2.56 18.18
CA ASN A 13 -1.48 -1.43 18.48
C ASN A 13 -1.26 -0.20 17.58
N GLY A 14 -0.33 -0.31 16.62
CA GLY A 14 -0.06 0.76 15.67
C GLY A 14 0.73 1.93 16.25
N THR A 15 0.62 3.06 15.60
CA THR A 15 1.35 4.29 15.93
C THR A 15 0.39 5.33 16.52
N PHE A 16 0.76 5.95 17.64
CA PHE A 16 0.02 7.09 18.18
C PHE A 16 0.29 8.37 17.37
N LEU A 17 -0.65 9.29 17.42
CA LEU A 17 -0.53 10.59 16.73
C LEU A 17 0.44 11.55 17.44
N ASP A 18 0.66 11.36 18.72
CA ASP A 18 1.50 12.21 19.57
C ASP A 18 2.47 11.36 20.40
N ASP A 19 3.75 11.76 20.42
CA ASP A 19 4.81 11.12 21.22
C ASP A 19 4.57 11.19 22.73
N ASN A 20 3.75 12.15 23.18
CA ASN A 20 3.46 12.35 24.60
C ASN A 20 2.22 11.59 25.10
N ILE A 21 1.50 10.90 24.21
CA ILE A 21 0.36 10.09 24.64
C ILE A 21 0.86 8.84 25.35
N GLU A 22 0.30 8.59 26.53
CA GLU A 22 0.54 7.36 27.28
C GLU A 22 -0.20 6.19 26.65
N GLY A 23 0.44 5.03 26.61
CA GLY A 23 -0.22 3.83 26.15
C GLY A 23 0.71 2.77 25.55
N LEU A 24 0.07 1.74 24.96
CA LEU A 24 0.76 0.66 24.28
C LEU A 24 0.71 0.92 22.76
N GLY A 25 1.77 1.42 22.20
CA GLY A 25 1.91 1.68 20.78
C GLY A 25 3.29 2.24 20.43
N LEU A 26 3.44 2.58 19.16
CA LEU A 26 4.67 3.20 18.65
C LEU A 26 4.48 4.71 18.54
N SER A 27 5.57 5.44 18.74
CA SER A 27 5.62 6.87 18.47
C SER A 27 5.37 7.17 17.00
N PRO A 28 4.73 8.31 16.65
CA PRO A 28 4.59 8.78 15.29
C PRO A 28 5.94 9.07 14.60
N SER A 29 7.02 9.19 15.36
CA SER A 29 8.38 9.33 14.82
C SER A 29 8.98 8.00 14.33
N TYR A 30 8.32 6.85 14.59
CA TYR A 30 8.80 5.57 14.10
C TYR A 30 8.74 5.51 12.56
N LYS A 31 9.83 5.08 11.96
CA LYS A 31 9.94 4.80 10.53
C LYS A 31 10.39 3.36 10.35
N GLY A 32 9.56 2.56 9.73
CA GLY A 32 9.82 1.15 9.50
C GLY A 32 8.53 0.40 9.25
N HIS A 33 8.56 -0.91 9.28
CA HIS A 33 7.38 -1.73 9.04
C HIS A 33 7.22 -2.81 10.10
N ASN A 34 5.98 -3.24 10.30
CA ASN A 34 5.63 -4.39 11.11
C ASN A 34 5.43 -5.59 10.19
N TYR A 35 6.12 -6.67 10.50
CA TYR A 35 5.91 -7.95 9.86
C TYR A 35 5.35 -8.94 10.88
N PHE A 36 4.19 -9.53 10.56
CA PHE A 36 3.55 -10.52 11.42
C PHE A 36 3.84 -11.91 10.90
N LYS A 37 4.62 -12.68 11.66
CA LYS A 37 4.92 -14.08 11.36
C LYS A 37 4.24 -14.96 12.41
N GLY A 38 3.15 -15.61 12.05
CA GLY A 38 2.36 -16.44 12.97
C GLY A 38 1.68 -15.60 14.06
N LYS A 39 1.91 -15.94 15.34
CA LYS A 39 1.34 -15.23 16.50
C LYS A 39 2.16 -14.05 17.00
N GLY A 40 3.32 -13.78 16.40
CA GLY A 40 4.26 -12.76 16.85
C GLY A 40 4.37 -11.59 15.86
N ALA A 41 4.45 -10.37 16.38
CA ALA A 41 4.85 -9.21 15.61
C ALA A 41 6.37 -9.05 15.67
N VAL A 42 6.97 -8.70 14.56
CA VAL A 42 8.39 -8.35 14.45
C VAL A 42 8.51 -6.95 13.87
N MET A 43 9.29 -6.10 14.51
CA MET A 43 9.58 -4.76 14.02
C MET A 43 10.87 -4.77 13.21
N TYR A 44 10.78 -4.28 11.99
CA TYR A 44 11.92 -4.10 11.12
C TYR A 44 12.22 -2.62 10.90
N PRO A 45 13.49 -2.26 10.73
CA PRO A 45 13.86 -0.95 10.21
C PRO A 45 13.41 -0.80 8.76
N GLN A 46 13.47 0.43 8.26
CA GLN A 46 13.19 0.71 6.87
C GLN A 46 14.25 0.05 5.97
N PRO A 47 13.86 -0.82 5.03
CA PRO A 47 14.80 -1.45 4.10
C PRO A 47 15.36 -0.42 3.12
N GLY A 48 16.50 -0.71 2.52
CA GLY A 48 17.04 0.04 1.40
C GLY A 48 16.19 -0.14 0.14
N LEU A 49 16.35 0.78 -0.81
CA LEU A 49 15.72 0.69 -2.11
C LEU A 49 16.72 0.06 -3.11
N ILE A 50 16.23 -0.90 -3.87
CA ILE A 50 16.95 -1.49 -4.99
C ILE A 50 16.45 -0.80 -6.26
N THR A 51 17.36 -0.24 -7.04
CA THR A 51 17.01 0.35 -8.34
C THR A 51 16.66 -0.77 -9.32
N ILE A 52 15.49 -0.66 -9.94
CA ILE A 52 15.08 -1.57 -11.01
C ILE A 52 15.72 -1.11 -12.31
N ALA A 53 16.38 -2.03 -13.01
CA ALA A 53 16.99 -1.76 -14.31
C ALA A 53 15.92 -1.55 -15.38
N ILE A 54 16.07 -0.50 -16.19
CA ILE A 54 15.17 -0.18 -17.30
C ILE A 54 15.79 -0.67 -18.59
N SER A 55 15.08 -1.50 -19.34
CA SER A 55 15.54 -2.10 -20.59
C SER A 55 14.61 -1.78 -21.75
N GLY A 56 15.17 -1.60 -22.93
CA GLY A 56 14.48 -1.41 -24.20
C GLY A 56 14.01 0.02 -24.49
N SER A 57 13.90 0.90 -23.47
CA SER A 57 13.52 2.31 -23.65
C SER A 57 13.91 3.11 -22.40
N THR A 58 13.68 4.44 -22.44
CA THR A 58 13.80 5.29 -21.25
C THR A 58 12.43 5.44 -20.58
N LEU A 59 12.42 5.47 -19.26
CA LEU A 59 11.21 5.76 -18.48
C LEU A 59 10.98 7.28 -18.46
N ALA A 60 10.35 7.80 -19.53
CA ALA A 60 10.10 9.23 -19.71
C ALA A 60 8.79 9.68 -19.04
N HIS A 61 7.89 8.77 -18.72
CA HIS A 61 6.55 9.04 -18.23
C HIS A 61 6.28 8.32 -16.89
N GLU A 62 5.29 8.83 -16.16
CA GLU A 62 4.81 8.18 -14.93
C GLU A 62 4.01 6.92 -15.24
N MET A 63 4.10 5.91 -14.38
CA MET A 63 3.24 4.73 -14.43
C MET A 63 1.85 5.10 -13.94
N VAL A 64 0.84 4.90 -14.77
CA VAL A 64 -0.55 5.25 -14.45
C VAL A 64 -1.36 4.06 -13.96
N ALA A 65 -1.01 2.86 -14.39
CA ALA A 65 -1.67 1.63 -13.99
C ALA A 65 -0.69 0.48 -13.85
N SER A 66 -1.00 -0.46 -12.99
CA SER A 66 -0.23 -1.68 -12.78
C SER A 66 -1.12 -2.84 -12.32
N CYS A 67 -0.73 -4.06 -12.67
CA CYS A 67 -1.35 -5.27 -12.14
C CYS A 67 -0.31 -6.37 -11.91
N LEU A 68 -0.65 -7.29 -11.01
CA LEU A 68 0.10 -8.52 -10.80
C LEU A 68 -0.08 -9.49 -11.98
N ASP A 69 0.88 -10.38 -12.14
CA ASP A 69 0.71 -11.60 -12.90
C ASP A 69 0.25 -12.75 -11.97
N PRO A 70 -1.06 -12.96 -11.78
CA PRO A 70 -1.55 -13.98 -10.85
C PRO A 70 -1.33 -15.41 -11.35
N ALA A 71 -1.01 -15.57 -12.62
CA ALA A 71 -0.84 -16.89 -13.23
C ALA A 71 0.61 -17.42 -13.15
N TYR A 72 1.53 -16.67 -12.54
CA TYR A 72 2.95 -17.03 -12.46
C TYR A 72 3.57 -17.35 -13.82
N LEU A 73 3.23 -16.59 -14.83
CA LEU A 73 3.73 -16.80 -16.20
C LEU A 73 5.20 -16.38 -16.37
N GLY A 74 5.90 -16.15 -15.28
CA GLY A 74 7.31 -15.81 -15.23
C GLY A 74 7.59 -14.33 -14.98
N ASN A 75 6.55 -13.50 -14.88
CA ASN A 75 6.69 -12.07 -14.61
C ASN A 75 6.16 -11.71 -13.22
N ASP A 76 6.70 -10.65 -12.63
CA ASP A 76 6.23 -10.13 -11.33
C ASP A 76 5.00 -9.23 -11.48
N GLY A 77 4.86 -8.58 -12.65
CA GLY A 77 3.74 -7.71 -12.93
C GLY A 77 3.89 -6.89 -14.21
N TYR A 78 2.85 -6.11 -14.49
CA TYR A 78 2.71 -5.32 -15.70
C TYR A 78 2.39 -3.88 -15.35
N PHE A 79 2.91 -2.94 -16.16
CA PHE A 79 2.70 -1.51 -15.99
C PHE A 79 2.36 -0.85 -17.32
N VAL A 80 1.58 0.23 -17.21
CA VAL A 80 1.31 1.17 -18.31
C VAL A 80 1.76 2.55 -17.89
N ASP A 81 2.49 3.24 -18.75
CA ASP A 81 2.89 4.62 -18.52
C ASP A 81 1.96 5.64 -19.20
N ASN A 82 2.03 6.90 -18.77
CA ASN A 82 1.22 7.99 -19.30
C ASN A 82 1.53 8.33 -20.78
N GLY A 83 2.60 7.79 -21.33
CA GLY A 83 2.95 7.90 -22.75
C GLY A 83 2.45 6.74 -23.60
N GLY A 84 1.67 5.82 -23.02
CA GLY A 84 1.10 4.67 -23.74
C GLY A 84 2.02 3.48 -23.92
N LYS A 85 3.08 3.42 -23.16
CA LYS A 85 4.02 2.31 -23.20
C LYS A 85 3.63 1.24 -22.19
N PHE A 86 3.71 0.00 -22.61
CA PHE A 86 3.55 -1.16 -21.75
C PHE A 86 4.90 -1.71 -21.32
N TRP A 87 4.97 -2.13 -20.06
CA TRP A 87 6.19 -2.59 -19.42
C TRP A 87 5.93 -3.89 -18.67
N VAL A 88 6.89 -4.80 -18.75
CA VAL A 88 6.90 -6.07 -18.00
C VAL A 88 7.97 -6.00 -16.93
N LEU A 89 7.59 -6.29 -15.71
CA LEU A 89 8.52 -6.46 -14.59
C LEU A 89 8.85 -7.94 -14.42
N ASP A 90 10.13 -8.26 -14.49
CA ASP A 90 10.69 -9.57 -14.20
C ASP A 90 11.92 -9.40 -13.31
N GLY A 91 11.84 -9.87 -12.06
CA GLY A 91 12.88 -9.66 -11.08
C GLY A 91 13.18 -8.16 -10.87
N ASP A 92 14.43 -7.78 -11.03
CA ASP A 92 14.92 -6.41 -10.92
C ASP A 92 15.02 -5.70 -12.28
N THR A 93 14.30 -6.18 -13.30
CA THR A 93 14.32 -5.62 -14.64
C THR A 93 12.91 -5.25 -15.10
N LEU A 94 12.75 -4.00 -15.52
CA LEU A 94 11.56 -3.50 -16.18
C LEU A 94 11.84 -3.40 -17.68
N THR A 95 11.18 -4.22 -18.47
CA THR A 95 11.38 -4.31 -19.92
C THR A 95 10.26 -3.62 -20.65
N TYR A 96 10.62 -2.68 -21.53
CA TYR A 96 9.68 -2.05 -22.45
C TYR A 96 9.23 -3.04 -23.52
N LYS A 97 7.92 -3.11 -23.73
CA LYS A 97 7.31 -3.82 -24.84
C LYS A 97 6.72 -2.82 -25.80
N GLN A 98 7.27 -2.80 -27.01
CA GLN A 98 6.83 -1.85 -28.04
C GLN A 98 5.41 -2.18 -28.47
N ILE A 99 4.51 -1.21 -28.27
CA ILE A 99 3.23 -1.23 -28.94
C ILE A 99 3.48 -0.62 -30.31
N ASP A 100 3.41 -1.40 -31.36
CA ASP A 100 3.50 -0.88 -32.70
C ASP A 100 2.25 -0.06 -33.01
N ASP A 101 2.40 1.24 -32.96
CA ASP A 101 1.31 2.19 -33.25
C ASP A 101 1.18 2.44 -34.76
N THR A 102 0.81 1.40 -35.50
CA THR A 102 0.50 1.54 -36.92
C THR A 102 -0.87 2.16 -37.17
N ALA A 103 -1.70 2.34 -36.14
CA ALA A 103 -3.09 2.77 -36.27
C ALA A 103 -3.35 4.24 -35.85
N GLY A 104 -2.36 4.95 -35.29
CA GLY A 104 -2.50 6.37 -34.94
C GLY A 104 -3.48 6.64 -33.77
N HIS A 105 -3.73 5.67 -32.90
CA HIS A 105 -4.56 5.88 -31.71
C HIS A 105 -3.74 6.63 -30.66
N THR A 106 -4.19 7.82 -30.31
CA THR A 106 -3.68 8.58 -29.18
C THR A 106 -4.36 8.06 -27.93
N TYR A 107 -3.69 7.23 -27.16
CA TYR A 107 -4.22 6.75 -25.90
C TYR A 107 -4.13 7.85 -24.84
N ASN A 108 -5.26 8.23 -24.28
CA ASN A 108 -5.28 9.13 -23.13
C ASN A 108 -5.22 8.28 -21.85
N PHE A 109 -4.02 8.11 -21.34
CA PHE A 109 -3.75 7.23 -20.21
C PHE A 109 -4.06 7.84 -18.83
N GLY A 110 -4.77 8.95 -18.78
CA GLY A 110 -5.23 9.52 -17.51
C GLY A 110 -6.30 8.67 -16.78
N ASN A 111 -6.97 7.78 -17.50
CA ASN A 111 -8.16 7.06 -17.02
C ASN A 111 -8.05 5.53 -17.19
N VAL A 112 -6.85 5.00 -17.22
CA VAL A 112 -6.54 3.60 -17.52
C VAL A 112 -6.68 2.70 -16.29
N ASP A 113 -7.24 1.51 -16.46
CA ASP A 113 -7.07 0.37 -15.57
C ASP A 113 -6.45 -0.81 -16.32
N ILE A 114 -5.79 -1.71 -15.61
CA ILE A 114 -5.12 -2.89 -16.18
C ILE A 114 -5.40 -4.11 -15.30
N LYS A 115 -5.79 -5.22 -15.91
CA LYS A 115 -6.06 -6.50 -15.22
C LYS A 115 -5.54 -7.67 -16.04
N VAL A 116 -5.11 -8.71 -15.35
CA VAL A 116 -4.86 -10.02 -15.97
C VAL A 116 -6.09 -10.88 -15.78
N PHE A 117 -6.65 -11.37 -16.85
CA PHE A 117 -7.83 -12.22 -16.85
C PHE A 117 -7.71 -13.34 -17.88
N ASN A 118 -7.97 -14.57 -17.48
CA ASN A 118 -7.93 -15.77 -18.33
C ASN A 118 -6.63 -15.91 -19.16
N GLY A 119 -5.49 -15.55 -18.56
CA GLY A 119 -4.17 -15.67 -19.18
C GLY A 119 -3.77 -14.53 -20.12
N ASP A 120 -4.63 -13.54 -20.32
CA ASP A 120 -4.36 -12.33 -21.11
C ASP A 120 -4.40 -11.08 -20.24
N ILE A 121 -3.78 -10.01 -20.74
CA ILE A 121 -3.77 -8.70 -20.08
C ILE A 121 -4.78 -7.80 -20.78
N PHE A 122 -5.67 -7.18 -20.02
CA PHE A 122 -6.65 -6.21 -20.50
C PHE A 122 -6.32 -4.85 -19.93
N CYS A 123 -6.32 -3.85 -20.79
CA CYS A 123 -6.06 -2.47 -20.43
C CYS A 123 -7.15 -1.59 -21.04
N THR A 124 -7.88 -0.84 -20.21
CA THR A 124 -8.81 0.17 -20.72
C THR A 124 -8.05 1.41 -21.16
N CYS A 125 -8.42 1.98 -22.27
CA CYS A 125 -7.90 3.25 -22.77
C CYS A 125 -9.05 3.99 -23.44
N ASP A 126 -9.01 5.30 -23.47
CA ASP A 126 -10.01 6.25 -23.99
C ASP A 126 -11.34 5.65 -24.44
N ASP A 127 -11.35 5.03 -25.62
CA ASP A 127 -12.56 4.57 -26.31
C ASP A 127 -12.56 3.05 -26.59
N ASP A 128 -11.55 2.31 -26.14
CA ASP A 128 -11.44 0.88 -26.38
C ASP A 128 -10.80 0.12 -25.21
N ILE A 129 -10.73 -1.19 -25.34
CA ILE A 129 -9.99 -2.08 -24.47
C ILE A 129 -8.89 -2.73 -25.31
N VAL A 130 -7.67 -2.53 -24.88
CA VAL A 130 -6.49 -3.20 -25.45
C VAL A 130 -6.33 -4.55 -24.79
N LYS A 131 -6.20 -5.59 -25.60
CA LYS A 131 -5.86 -6.94 -25.15
C LYS A 131 -4.43 -7.27 -25.55
N LEU A 132 -3.64 -7.75 -24.59
CA LEU A 132 -2.28 -8.21 -24.82
C LEU A 132 -2.16 -9.68 -24.38
N THR A 133 -1.31 -10.43 -25.09
CA THR A 133 -0.87 -11.73 -24.58
C THR A 133 -0.01 -11.53 -23.33
N ASN A 134 0.09 -12.54 -22.48
CA ASN A 134 0.82 -12.50 -21.20
C ASN A 134 2.31 -12.14 -21.34
N ASP A 135 2.93 -12.48 -22.47
CA ASP A 135 4.30 -12.09 -22.82
C ASP A 135 4.38 -10.73 -23.49
N MET A 136 3.22 -10.07 -23.69
CA MET A 136 3.05 -8.84 -24.45
C MET A 136 3.63 -8.89 -25.88
N ALA A 137 3.77 -10.09 -26.45
CA ALA A 137 4.27 -10.26 -27.81
C ALA A 137 3.22 -9.93 -28.86
N SER A 138 1.94 -10.03 -28.51
CA SER A 138 0.81 -9.70 -29.39
C SER A 138 -0.13 -8.72 -28.71
N ILE A 139 -0.57 -7.72 -29.45
CA ILE A 139 -1.46 -6.65 -29.01
C ILE A 139 -2.63 -6.53 -29.97
N ASP A 140 -3.85 -6.59 -29.44
CA ASP A 140 -5.06 -6.20 -30.12
C ASP A 140 -5.56 -4.88 -29.53
N LYS A 141 -5.33 -3.79 -30.24
CA LYS A 141 -5.62 -2.42 -29.78
C LYS A 141 -7.08 -2.03 -29.87
N THR A 142 -7.83 -2.72 -30.69
CA THR A 142 -9.25 -2.49 -30.94
C THR A 142 -10.05 -3.73 -30.58
N TRP A 143 -9.60 -4.42 -29.54
CA TRP A 143 -10.17 -5.72 -29.17
C TRP A 143 -11.66 -5.63 -28.85
N TRP A 144 -12.08 -4.59 -28.15
CA TRP A 144 -13.48 -4.44 -27.77
C TRP A 144 -14.34 -4.04 -28.97
N THR A 145 -13.93 -3.01 -29.71
CA THR A 145 -14.73 -2.47 -30.82
C THR A 145 -14.69 -3.37 -32.06
N VAL A 146 -13.52 -3.83 -32.48
CA VAL A 146 -13.36 -4.62 -33.71
C VAL A 146 -13.49 -6.12 -33.44
N THR A 147 -12.66 -6.68 -32.55
CA THR A 147 -12.62 -8.14 -32.34
C THR A 147 -13.88 -8.65 -31.67
N LYS A 148 -14.45 -7.89 -30.73
CA LYS A 148 -15.72 -8.25 -30.07
C LYS A 148 -16.94 -7.59 -30.72
N GLY A 149 -16.76 -6.67 -31.65
CA GLY A 149 -17.84 -6.02 -32.39
C GLY A 149 -18.77 -5.21 -31.46
N LYS A 150 -18.22 -4.56 -30.45
CA LYS A 150 -18.96 -3.78 -29.46
C LYS A 150 -18.88 -2.29 -29.77
N SER A 151 -19.77 -1.49 -29.16
CA SER A 151 -19.64 -0.04 -29.18
C SER A 151 -18.36 0.37 -28.45
N GLY A 152 -17.74 1.47 -28.91
CA GLY A 152 -16.59 2.06 -28.19
C GLY A 152 -16.95 2.53 -26.81
N LEU A 153 -15.96 2.58 -25.92
CA LEU A 153 -16.10 3.18 -24.61
C LEU A 153 -16.16 4.73 -24.71
N SER A 154 -16.63 5.38 -23.69
CA SER A 154 -16.72 6.86 -23.64
C SER A 154 -15.35 7.46 -23.33
N GLY A 155 -14.73 8.14 -24.28
CA GLY A 155 -13.38 8.71 -24.13
C GLY A 155 -13.21 9.82 -23.08
N SER A 156 -14.28 10.19 -22.36
CA SER A 156 -14.23 11.26 -21.35
C SER A 156 -14.23 10.74 -19.92
N PHE A 157 -14.39 9.42 -19.71
CA PHE A 157 -14.60 8.82 -18.41
C PHE A 157 -13.51 7.80 -18.09
N ARG A 158 -13.47 7.43 -16.83
CA ARG A 158 -12.65 6.36 -16.33
C ARG A 158 -13.36 5.03 -16.54
N HIS A 159 -12.59 4.00 -16.86
CA HIS A 159 -13.09 2.65 -17.09
C HIS A 159 -12.48 1.68 -16.08
N PRO A 160 -12.88 1.73 -14.79
CA PRO A 160 -12.39 0.78 -13.80
C PRO A 160 -12.83 -0.64 -14.15
N MET A 161 -11.94 -1.58 -13.90
CA MET A 161 -12.19 -3.01 -14.10
C MET A 161 -12.09 -3.78 -12.79
N GLU A 162 -12.90 -4.82 -12.64
CA GLU A 162 -12.81 -5.75 -11.52
C GLU A 162 -13.14 -7.17 -11.97
N ILE A 163 -12.52 -8.15 -11.31
CA ILE A 163 -12.76 -9.57 -11.56
C ILE A 163 -13.55 -10.15 -10.40
N VAL A 164 -14.75 -10.63 -10.69
CA VAL A 164 -15.56 -11.38 -9.72
C VAL A 164 -15.81 -12.77 -10.31
N GLU A 165 -15.37 -13.80 -9.60
CA GLU A 165 -15.39 -15.19 -10.10
C GLU A 165 -14.74 -15.31 -11.49
N ASP A 166 -15.45 -15.83 -12.44
CA ASP A 166 -14.98 -16.11 -13.82
C ASP A 166 -15.35 -15.01 -14.82
N THR A 167 -15.57 -13.78 -14.34
CA THR A 167 -16.02 -12.67 -15.18
C THR A 167 -15.24 -11.40 -14.88
N LEU A 168 -14.75 -10.75 -15.93
CA LEU A 168 -14.20 -9.40 -15.93
C LEU A 168 -15.33 -8.40 -16.15
N TYR A 169 -15.53 -7.51 -15.19
CA TYR A 169 -16.48 -6.39 -15.22
C TYR A 169 -15.75 -5.12 -15.61
N ILE A 170 -16.30 -4.37 -16.53
CA ILE A 170 -15.70 -3.18 -17.13
C ILE A 170 -16.73 -2.06 -17.06
N ALA A 171 -16.38 -0.95 -16.42
CA ALA A 171 -17.28 0.19 -16.34
C ALA A 171 -17.09 1.14 -17.52
N ASP A 172 -18.20 1.72 -18.00
CA ASP A 172 -18.23 2.83 -18.94
C ASP A 172 -19.40 3.74 -18.61
N GLU A 173 -19.12 4.98 -18.22
CA GLU A 173 -20.13 5.90 -17.70
C GLU A 173 -20.97 5.25 -16.57
N ASN A 174 -22.28 5.02 -16.84
CA ASN A 174 -23.19 4.34 -15.92
C ASN A 174 -23.49 2.89 -16.35
N GLU A 175 -22.75 2.36 -17.32
CA GLU A 175 -22.90 1.00 -17.80
C GLU A 175 -21.79 0.09 -17.27
N ILE A 176 -22.13 -1.16 -17.05
CA ILE A 176 -21.18 -2.23 -16.74
C ILE A 176 -21.24 -3.24 -17.88
N HIS A 177 -20.11 -3.45 -18.52
CA HIS A 177 -19.92 -4.49 -19.53
C HIS A 177 -19.27 -5.71 -18.89
N THR A 178 -19.39 -6.87 -19.50
CA THR A 178 -18.77 -8.11 -19.01
C THR A 178 -18.01 -8.87 -20.11
N TYR A 179 -17.00 -9.57 -19.65
CA TYR A 179 -16.28 -10.57 -20.45
C TYR A 179 -15.99 -11.78 -19.58
N ASP A 180 -16.45 -12.95 -19.99
CA ASP A 180 -16.32 -14.19 -19.22
C ASP A 180 -15.16 -15.09 -19.70
N VAL A 181 -14.84 -16.13 -18.91
CA VAL A 181 -13.80 -17.11 -19.27
C VAL A 181 -14.14 -17.94 -20.51
N ALA A 182 -15.41 -18.02 -20.92
CA ALA A 182 -15.83 -18.67 -22.15
C ALA A 182 -15.61 -17.79 -23.37
N GLY A 183 -15.16 -16.56 -23.19
CA GLY A 183 -14.87 -15.62 -24.27
C GLY A 183 -16.09 -14.82 -24.75
N VAL A 184 -17.18 -14.82 -23.98
CA VAL A 184 -18.40 -14.06 -24.32
C VAL A 184 -18.28 -12.64 -23.73
N ALA A 185 -18.44 -11.65 -24.62
CA ALA A 185 -18.50 -10.24 -24.25
C ALA A 185 -19.94 -9.75 -24.29
N THR A 186 -20.39 -9.05 -23.24
CA THR A 186 -21.74 -8.47 -23.16
C THR A 186 -21.63 -6.98 -22.90
N SER A 187 -22.13 -6.14 -23.82
CA SER A 187 -22.25 -4.70 -23.62
C SER A 187 -23.46 -4.40 -22.76
N ALA A 188 -23.34 -3.39 -21.90
CA ALA A 188 -24.42 -2.93 -21.01
C ALA A 188 -25.11 -4.12 -20.30
N TRP A 189 -24.29 -5.06 -19.76
CA TRP A 189 -24.80 -6.15 -18.93
C TRP A 189 -25.69 -5.62 -17.81
N MET A 190 -25.30 -4.45 -17.27
CA MET A 190 -26.10 -3.69 -16.32
C MET A 190 -25.96 -2.19 -16.61
N THR A 191 -27.08 -1.46 -16.49
CA THR A 191 -27.11 0.00 -16.58
C THR A 191 -27.57 0.57 -15.25
N LEU A 192 -26.71 1.37 -14.63
CA LEU A 192 -27.02 2.09 -13.39
C LEU A 192 -27.94 3.29 -13.70
N PRO A 193 -28.62 3.87 -12.71
CA PRO A 193 -29.46 5.05 -12.91
C PRO A 193 -28.72 6.17 -13.64
N GLY A 194 -29.39 6.85 -14.56
CA GLY A 194 -28.80 7.92 -15.37
C GLY A 194 -28.28 9.09 -14.55
N GLY A 195 -27.31 9.81 -15.12
CA GLY A 195 -26.69 10.99 -14.49
C GLY A 195 -25.62 10.65 -13.45
N VAL A 196 -25.11 9.44 -13.44
CA VAL A 196 -23.97 9.03 -12.62
C VAL A 196 -22.89 8.41 -13.50
N ASN A 197 -21.64 8.45 -13.01
CA ASN A 197 -20.52 7.79 -13.64
C ASN A 197 -19.85 6.85 -12.64
N ILE A 198 -19.48 5.65 -13.05
CA ILE A 198 -18.79 4.68 -12.23
C ILE A 198 -17.34 5.15 -12.06
N THR A 199 -16.92 5.35 -10.83
CA THR A 199 -15.59 5.86 -10.49
C THR A 199 -14.66 4.80 -9.96
N ALA A 200 -15.21 3.73 -9.37
CA ALA A 200 -14.45 2.55 -8.96
C ALA A 200 -15.34 1.29 -8.97
N LEU A 201 -14.75 0.18 -9.37
CA LEU A 201 -15.31 -1.16 -9.18
C LEU A 201 -14.44 -1.93 -8.22
N VAL A 202 -15.05 -2.71 -7.35
CA VAL A 202 -14.31 -3.59 -6.44
C VAL A 202 -15.17 -4.79 -6.04
N LYS A 203 -14.54 -5.91 -5.89
CA LYS A 203 -15.17 -7.13 -5.40
C LYS A 203 -15.64 -6.94 -3.96
N HIS A 204 -16.89 -7.30 -3.67
CA HIS A 204 -17.43 -7.26 -2.31
C HIS A 204 -16.71 -8.28 -1.41
N PRO A 205 -16.58 -8.02 -0.10
CA PRO A 205 -15.91 -8.95 0.83
C PRO A 205 -16.44 -10.38 0.84
N ASN A 206 -17.71 -10.61 0.48
CA ASN A 206 -18.26 -11.98 0.37
C ASN A 206 -17.75 -12.78 -0.84
N GLY A 207 -17.06 -12.12 -1.78
CA GLY A 207 -16.41 -12.75 -2.92
C GLY A 207 -17.29 -12.95 -4.16
N VAL A 208 -18.61 -12.78 -4.07
CA VAL A 208 -19.56 -13.04 -5.17
C VAL A 208 -20.35 -11.82 -5.64
N TYR A 209 -20.32 -10.70 -4.90
CA TYR A 209 -20.97 -9.47 -5.31
C TYR A 209 -19.96 -8.47 -5.84
N LEU A 210 -20.44 -7.55 -6.67
CA LEU A 210 -19.68 -6.41 -7.18
C LEU A 210 -20.14 -5.14 -6.46
N MET A 211 -19.21 -4.29 -6.09
CA MET A 211 -19.46 -2.97 -5.55
C MET A 211 -19.08 -1.93 -6.60
N ALA A 212 -20.06 -1.14 -7.03
CA ALA A 212 -19.87 -0.05 -7.97
C ALA A 212 -20.03 1.29 -7.26
N TYR A 213 -18.95 2.03 -7.13
CA TYR A 213 -18.95 3.40 -6.63
C TYR A 213 -19.23 4.35 -7.79
N VAL A 214 -20.17 5.26 -7.60
CA VAL A 214 -20.60 6.20 -8.63
C VAL A 214 -20.63 7.64 -8.13
N SER A 215 -20.45 8.59 -9.04
CA SER A 215 -20.55 10.01 -8.77
C SER A 215 -21.37 10.72 -9.85
N ALA A 216 -22.07 11.79 -9.47
CA ALA A 216 -22.80 12.63 -10.40
C ALA A 216 -21.90 13.54 -11.26
N THR A 217 -20.61 13.59 -10.99
CA THR A 217 -19.64 14.43 -11.74
C THR A 217 -18.76 13.58 -12.63
N ALA A 218 -18.67 13.96 -13.90
CA ALA A 218 -17.85 13.28 -14.90
C ALA A 218 -16.35 13.44 -14.68
N ASN A 219 -15.91 14.53 -14.06
CA ASN A 219 -14.51 14.88 -13.92
C ASN A 219 -14.09 14.92 -12.45
N TYR A 220 -12.98 14.28 -12.18
CA TYR A 220 -12.25 14.38 -10.92
C TYR A 220 -11.97 15.84 -10.58
N SER A 221 -12.61 16.33 -9.55
CA SER A 221 -12.29 17.63 -8.96
C SER A 221 -12.20 17.45 -7.46
N HIS A 222 -10.98 17.45 -6.92
CA HIS A 222 -10.70 17.41 -5.49
C HIS A 222 -11.37 18.55 -4.69
N SER A 223 -11.95 19.53 -5.36
CA SER A 223 -12.46 20.74 -4.72
C SER A 223 -13.98 20.76 -4.47
N LYS A 224 -14.71 19.74 -4.90
CA LYS A 224 -16.18 19.73 -4.75
C LYS A 224 -16.65 18.39 -4.24
N LYS A 225 -17.33 18.41 -3.09
CA LYS A 225 -18.13 17.26 -2.64
C LYS A 225 -19.16 16.94 -3.70
N ALA A 226 -18.99 15.80 -4.37
CA ALA A 226 -19.93 15.30 -5.34
C ALA A 226 -20.91 14.37 -4.63
N ARG A 227 -22.18 14.43 -5.01
CA ARG A 227 -23.14 13.38 -4.60
C ARG A 227 -22.63 12.06 -5.18
N ALA A 228 -22.38 11.12 -4.30
CA ALA A 228 -21.86 9.82 -4.65
C ALA A 228 -22.73 8.73 -4.03
N LYS A 229 -22.71 7.56 -4.66
CA LYS A 229 -23.45 6.39 -4.21
C LYS A 229 -22.59 5.14 -4.36
N LEU A 230 -22.97 4.13 -3.63
CA LEU A 230 -22.49 2.78 -3.77
C LEU A 230 -23.64 1.87 -4.14
N PHE A 231 -23.50 1.12 -5.22
CA PHE A 231 -24.38 0.01 -5.60
C PHE A 231 -23.71 -1.31 -5.27
N ILE A 232 -24.41 -2.19 -4.55
CA ILE A 232 -24.02 -3.57 -4.35
C ILE A 232 -24.87 -4.41 -5.29
N ILE A 233 -24.21 -5.19 -6.13
CA ILE A 233 -24.79 -5.91 -7.25
C ILE A 233 -24.54 -7.40 -7.07
N ASP A 234 -25.60 -8.20 -7.14
CA ASP A 234 -25.50 -9.65 -7.27
C ASP A 234 -25.07 -10.00 -8.69
N THR A 235 -23.87 -10.55 -8.84
CA THR A 235 -23.31 -10.88 -10.15
C THR A 235 -23.96 -12.10 -10.78
N THR A 236 -24.57 -12.96 -9.98
CA THR A 236 -25.27 -14.17 -10.46
C THR A 236 -26.68 -13.82 -10.95
N ALA A 237 -27.43 -13.04 -10.19
CA ALA A 237 -28.78 -12.64 -10.53
C ALA A 237 -28.85 -11.45 -11.50
N GLY A 238 -27.80 -10.63 -11.57
CA GLY A 238 -27.79 -9.39 -12.33
C GLY A 238 -28.74 -8.35 -11.72
N GLU A 239 -28.82 -8.29 -10.39
CA GLU A 239 -29.76 -7.45 -9.67
C GLU A 239 -29.06 -6.53 -8.67
N PHE A 240 -29.68 -5.36 -8.43
CA PHE A 240 -29.26 -4.48 -7.35
C PHE A 240 -29.72 -5.04 -6.02
N LEU A 241 -28.78 -5.27 -5.10
CA LEU A 241 -29.09 -5.66 -3.73
C LEU A 241 -29.27 -4.46 -2.82
N GLN A 242 -28.44 -3.45 -3.00
CA GLN A 242 -28.43 -2.28 -2.12
C GLN A 242 -27.90 -1.05 -2.85
N GLU A 243 -28.49 0.10 -2.53
CA GLU A 243 -28.03 1.44 -2.88
C GLU A 243 -27.74 2.21 -1.59
N ILE A 244 -26.56 2.81 -1.48
CA ILE A 244 -26.11 3.53 -0.29
C ILE A 244 -25.60 4.90 -0.74
N GLU A 245 -26.12 5.97 -0.13
CA GLU A 245 -25.56 7.30 -0.29
C GLU A 245 -24.25 7.42 0.48
N ILE A 246 -23.23 8.02 -0.15
CA ILE A 246 -21.92 8.27 0.42
C ILE A 246 -21.57 9.75 0.30
N ASP A 247 -20.78 10.24 1.25
CA ASP A 247 -20.54 11.67 1.43
C ASP A 247 -19.66 12.30 0.35
N ASP A 248 -18.88 11.49 -0.39
CA ASP A 248 -17.94 11.99 -1.39
C ASP A 248 -17.63 10.95 -2.45
N GLN A 249 -17.05 11.39 -3.57
CA GLN A 249 -16.64 10.53 -4.69
C GLN A 249 -15.50 9.59 -4.28
N VAL A 250 -15.71 8.29 -4.49
CA VAL A 250 -14.66 7.28 -4.31
C VAL A 250 -13.78 7.23 -5.57
N GLU A 251 -12.49 7.37 -5.38
CA GLU A 251 -11.49 7.42 -6.46
C GLU A 251 -10.70 6.12 -6.61
N GLY A 252 -10.54 5.41 -5.52
CA GLY A 252 -9.90 4.11 -5.48
C GLY A 252 -10.51 3.23 -4.42
N ALA A 253 -10.60 1.94 -4.70
CA ALA A 253 -11.10 0.94 -3.77
C ALA A 253 -10.28 -0.35 -3.88
N ILE A 254 -10.08 -1.01 -2.75
CA ILE A 254 -9.42 -2.31 -2.68
C ILE A 254 -10.02 -3.15 -1.54
N ASN A 255 -10.20 -4.44 -1.79
CA ASN A 255 -10.64 -5.37 -0.74
C ASN A 255 -9.41 -6.07 -0.15
N VAL A 256 -9.19 -5.91 1.15
CA VAL A 256 -8.08 -6.51 1.87
C VAL A 256 -8.56 -7.12 3.17
N GLY A 257 -8.37 -8.42 3.34
CA GLY A 257 -8.76 -9.12 4.56
C GLY A 257 -10.27 -9.05 4.87
N GLY A 258 -11.13 -8.95 3.84
CA GLY A 258 -12.57 -8.81 4.00
C GLY A 258 -13.04 -7.39 4.36
N ILE A 259 -12.16 -6.40 4.29
CA ILE A 259 -12.48 -4.98 4.48
C ILE A 259 -12.31 -4.25 3.16
N ASN A 260 -13.31 -3.49 2.77
CA ASN A 260 -13.24 -2.66 1.57
C ASN A 260 -12.70 -1.27 1.94
N TYR A 261 -11.44 -1.03 1.62
CA TYR A 261 -10.77 0.26 1.82
C TYR A 261 -10.96 1.16 0.61
N VAL A 262 -11.11 2.45 0.85
CA VAL A 262 -11.41 3.44 -0.18
C VAL A 262 -10.64 4.73 0.03
N THR A 263 -10.33 5.40 -1.09
CA THR A 263 -9.92 6.81 -1.11
C THR A 263 -11.07 7.65 -1.67
N TYR A 264 -11.41 8.75 -1.00
CA TYR A 264 -12.48 9.65 -1.40
C TYR A 264 -12.16 11.10 -1.02
N GLY A 265 -12.14 11.97 -2.00
CA GLY A 265 -11.61 13.32 -1.81
C GLY A 265 -10.22 13.30 -1.17
N ASP A 266 -10.02 14.08 -0.11
CA ASP A 266 -8.78 14.09 0.69
C ASP A 266 -8.77 13.03 1.82
N ASN A 267 -9.62 12.01 1.73
CA ASN A 267 -9.82 11.07 2.81
C ASN A 267 -9.41 9.65 2.41
N PHE A 268 -8.95 8.91 3.41
CA PHE A 268 -8.83 7.46 3.37
C PHE A 268 -9.74 6.84 4.43
N GLY A 269 -10.49 5.83 4.04
CA GLY A 269 -11.43 5.18 4.91
C GLY A 269 -11.79 3.77 4.47
N TYR A 270 -12.86 3.24 5.00
CA TYR A 270 -13.37 1.93 4.63
C TYR A 270 -14.90 1.91 4.65
N PHE A 271 -15.46 0.98 3.91
CA PHE A 271 -16.90 0.70 3.93
C PHE A 271 -17.22 -0.25 5.09
N ASN A 272 -18.16 0.16 5.98
CA ASN A 272 -18.54 -0.59 7.17
C ASN A 272 -19.88 -1.34 7.04
N GLY A 273 -20.40 -1.47 5.82
CA GLY A 273 -21.71 -2.07 5.54
C GLY A 273 -22.88 -1.07 5.51
N GLN A 274 -22.72 0.13 6.01
CA GLN A 274 -23.76 1.17 6.03
C GLN A 274 -23.33 2.49 5.36
N GLY A 275 -22.01 2.70 5.23
CA GLY A 275 -21.44 3.90 4.66
C GLY A 275 -19.94 3.94 4.78
N LEU A 276 -19.31 5.04 4.39
CA LEU A 276 -17.88 5.24 4.48
C LEU A 276 -17.48 5.70 5.88
N LYS A 277 -16.48 5.06 6.45
CA LYS A 277 -15.86 5.41 7.71
C LYS A 277 -14.49 6.01 7.48
N LEU A 278 -14.31 7.26 7.92
CA LEU A 278 -13.01 7.92 7.84
C LEU A 278 -12.00 7.24 8.77
N LEU A 279 -10.84 6.88 8.23
CA LEU A 279 -9.67 6.45 8.99
C LEU A 279 -8.68 7.60 9.15
N LYS A 280 -8.38 8.30 8.06
CA LYS A 280 -7.42 9.39 8.07
C LYS A 280 -7.70 10.39 6.97
N LYS A 281 -7.45 11.67 7.26
CA LYS A 281 -7.34 12.69 6.23
C LYS A 281 -5.95 12.62 5.60
N ILE A 282 -5.90 12.50 4.28
CA ILE A 282 -4.67 12.37 3.51
C ILE A 282 -4.52 13.65 2.69
N ASP A 283 -3.40 14.33 2.85
CA ASP A 283 -3.08 15.47 1.99
C ASP A 283 -2.58 14.94 0.65
N PHE A 284 -3.48 14.75 -0.31
CA PHE A 284 -3.11 14.47 -1.69
C PHE A 284 -2.69 15.78 -2.37
N VAL A 285 -1.45 15.89 -2.80
CA VAL A 285 -1.02 17.04 -3.61
C VAL A 285 -1.63 16.92 -5.00
N SER A 286 -2.55 17.81 -5.32
CA SER A 286 -3.06 18.33 -6.62
C SER A 286 -2.83 17.53 -7.93
N SER A 287 -2.57 16.24 -7.88
CA SER A 287 -2.48 15.39 -9.08
C SER A 287 -3.66 14.42 -9.09
N PRO A 288 -4.27 14.14 -10.23
CA PRO A 288 -5.37 13.18 -10.28
C PRO A 288 -4.94 11.87 -9.63
N VAL A 289 -5.72 11.44 -8.65
CA VAL A 289 -5.45 10.21 -7.92
C VAL A 289 -5.86 9.06 -8.83
N TYR A 290 -4.90 8.37 -9.39
CA TYR A 290 -5.16 7.15 -10.14
C TYR A 290 -5.67 6.08 -9.18
N SER A 291 -6.68 5.31 -9.60
CA SER A 291 -7.38 4.29 -8.79
C SER A 291 -6.47 3.24 -8.17
N GLN A 292 -5.28 3.07 -8.71
CA GLN A 292 -4.35 2.01 -8.34
C GLN A 292 -3.24 2.46 -7.39
N ARG A 293 -3.45 3.56 -6.66
CA ARG A 293 -2.50 3.98 -5.62
C ARG A 293 -2.65 3.19 -4.32
N LEU A 294 -3.70 2.39 -4.19
CA LEU A 294 -3.86 1.44 -3.10
C LEU A 294 -3.27 0.11 -3.51
N SER A 295 -2.49 -0.49 -2.64
CA SER A 295 -1.97 -1.85 -2.82
C SER A 295 -2.04 -2.59 -1.50
N ALA A 296 -1.82 -3.90 -1.49
CA ALA A 296 -1.96 -4.70 -0.29
C ALA A 296 -0.75 -5.60 -0.05
N VAL A 297 -0.36 -5.70 1.21
CA VAL A 297 0.61 -6.69 1.70
C VAL A 297 -0.07 -7.52 2.80
N GLY A 298 -0.39 -8.77 2.50
CA GLY A 298 -1.18 -9.60 3.42
C GLY A 298 -2.52 -8.94 3.77
N ASN A 299 -2.82 -8.74 5.04
CA ASN A 299 -4.04 -8.10 5.53
C ASN A 299 -3.90 -6.57 5.73
N THR A 300 -2.92 -5.96 5.10
CA THR A 300 -2.61 -4.55 5.28
C THR A 300 -2.70 -3.82 3.94
N VAL A 301 -3.41 -2.71 3.90
CA VAL A 301 -3.44 -1.82 2.74
C VAL A 301 -2.34 -0.76 2.87
N LEU A 302 -1.64 -0.52 1.78
CA LEU A 302 -0.64 0.52 1.65
C LEU A 302 -1.26 1.74 1.00
N VAL A 303 -1.01 2.90 1.60
CA VAL A 303 -1.56 4.19 1.16
C VAL A 303 -0.43 5.21 1.09
N PRO A 304 -0.24 5.91 -0.04
CA PRO A 304 0.69 7.02 -0.09
C PRO A 304 0.15 8.20 0.73
N GLU A 305 1.01 8.80 1.55
CA GLU A 305 0.68 9.99 2.35
C GLU A 305 1.66 11.13 2.08
N PHE A 306 1.10 12.33 1.96
CA PHE A 306 1.85 13.57 1.84
C PHE A 306 1.62 14.40 3.10
N LYS A 307 2.58 14.45 4.01
CA LYS A 307 2.51 15.29 5.19
C LYS A 307 3.74 16.19 5.25
N SER A 308 3.51 17.51 5.25
CA SER A 308 4.54 18.52 5.54
C SER A 308 5.88 18.29 4.81
N ASN A 309 5.84 18.08 3.51
CA ASN A 309 7.00 17.77 2.66
C ASN A 309 7.65 16.39 2.88
N VAL A 310 7.16 15.58 3.78
CA VAL A 310 7.58 14.18 3.93
C VAL A 310 6.59 13.30 3.19
N ARG A 311 7.03 12.66 2.12
CA ARG A 311 6.26 11.70 1.36
C ARG A 311 6.50 10.32 1.95
N SER A 312 5.47 9.74 2.50
CA SER A 312 5.55 8.45 3.17
C SER A 312 4.51 7.49 2.64
N LEU A 313 4.82 6.22 2.77
CA LEU A 313 3.90 5.12 2.57
C LEU A 313 3.39 4.69 3.95
N MET A 314 2.08 4.75 4.12
CA MET A 314 1.43 4.30 5.35
C MET A 314 0.77 2.94 5.13
N ALA A 315 0.75 2.13 6.16
CA ALA A 315 0.08 0.84 6.17
C ALA A 315 -1.11 0.88 7.14
N TYR A 316 -2.26 0.39 6.69
CA TYR A 316 -3.48 0.27 7.49
C TYR A 316 -4.01 -1.16 7.43
N GLY A 317 -4.43 -1.71 8.56
CA GLY A 317 -5.01 -3.03 8.56
C GLY A 317 -5.42 -3.54 9.93
N ASP A 318 -6.23 -4.59 9.94
CA ASP A 318 -6.54 -5.37 11.14
C ASP A 318 -5.47 -6.44 11.33
N VAL A 319 -4.32 -5.99 11.84
CA VAL A 319 -3.14 -6.84 12.00
C VAL A 319 -3.25 -7.86 13.13
N ASN A 320 -4.20 -7.68 14.04
CA ASN A 320 -4.39 -8.59 15.17
C ASN A 320 -5.65 -9.47 15.07
N GLY A 321 -6.41 -9.36 13.98
CA GLY A 321 -7.62 -10.14 13.73
C GLY A 321 -8.77 -9.84 14.69
N LYS A 322 -8.78 -8.66 15.34
CA LYS A 322 -9.80 -8.26 16.33
C LYS A 322 -10.80 -7.24 15.79
N GLY A 323 -10.77 -6.97 14.49
CA GLY A 323 -11.61 -5.96 13.85
C GLY A 323 -11.16 -4.51 14.08
N ASN A 324 -9.98 -4.30 14.65
CA ASN A 324 -9.42 -2.97 14.87
C ASN A 324 -8.43 -2.64 13.76
N ILE A 325 -8.66 -1.53 13.07
CA ILE A 325 -7.77 -1.06 12.03
C ILE A 325 -6.74 -0.13 12.64
N PHE A 326 -5.49 -0.52 12.55
CA PHE A 326 -4.34 0.27 12.99
C PHE A 326 -3.59 0.83 11.79
N PHE A 327 -2.80 1.89 12.00
CA PHE A 327 -1.92 2.43 10.99
C PHE A 327 -0.47 2.42 11.45
N TYR A 328 0.43 2.31 10.48
CA TYR A 328 1.87 2.30 10.69
C TYR A 328 2.55 3.16 9.64
N PRO A 329 3.56 3.97 10.00
CA PRO A 329 4.46 4.53 9.00
C PRO A 329 5.24 3.35 8.39
N TYR A 330 5.08 3.16 7.10
CA TYR A 330 5.66 2.01 6.43
C TYR A 330 7.00 2.34 5.78
N TYR A 331 7.06 3.48 5.10
CA TYR A 331 8.26 3.95 4.41
C TYR A 331 8.25 5.47 4.23
N ALA A 332 9.39 6.14 4.48
CA ALA A 332 9.58 7.53 4.12
C ALA A 332 10.41 7.59 2.83
N LEU A 333 9.77 8.00 1.73
CA LEU A 333 10.41 8.10 0.42
C LEU A 333 11.41 9.25 0.35
N ASP A 334 11.11 10.36 1.03
CA ASP A 334 11.95 11.55 1.02
C ASP A 334 11.66 12.46 2.20
N THR A 335 12.71 13.05 2.74
CA THR A 335 12.65 14.10 3.77
C THR A 335 12.70 15.51 3.19
N ALA A 336 13.06 15.68 1.92
CA ALA A 336 13.28 16.97 1.28
C ALA A 336 12.15 17.42 0.33
N GLY A 337 11.10 16.60 0.16
CA GLY A 337 9.93 16.95 -0.66
C GLY A 337 10.14 16.88 -2.18
N ALA A 338 11.24 16.29 -2.63
CA ALA A 338 11.58 16.20 -4.04
C ALA A 338 11.00 14.98 -4.78
N TYR A 339 10.56 13.95 -4.03
CA TYR A 339 10.03 12.72 -4.62
C TYR A 339 8.51 12.69 -4.62
N GLU A 340 7.94 12.26 -5.72
CA GLU A 340 6.49 12.13 -5.90
C GLU A 340 6.15 10.70 -6.29
N LEU A 341 5.49 9.96 -5.38
CA LEU A 341 5.02 8.60 -5.67
C LEU A 341 3.91 8.66 -6.72
N LYS A 342 4.10 7.93 -7.81
CA LYS A 342 3.15 7.87 -8.93
C LYS A 342 2.35 6.58 -8.94
N ASN A 343 3.00 5.45 -8.71
CA ASN A 343 2.36 4.14 -8.70
C ASN A 343 3.08 3.19 -7.75
N MET A 344 2.41 2.16 -7.30
CA MET A 344 3.00 1.06 -6.55
C MET A 344 2.36 -0.26 -6.92
N LEU A 345 3.15 -1.32 -6.88
CA LEU A 345 2.72 -2.69 -7.06
C LEU A 345 3.33 -3.55 -5.97
N VAL A 346 2.53 -4.35 -5.31
CA VAL A 346 3.02 -5.39 -4.42
C VAL A 346 3.07 -6.69 -5.20
N THR A 347 4.26 -7.28 -5.35
CA THR A 347 4.44 -8.54 -6.09
C THR A 347 3.93 -9.73 -5.27
N MET A 348 3.75 -10.87 -5.91
CA MET A 348 3.35 -12.12 -5.23
C MET A 348 4.35 -12.58 -4.17
N GLN A 349 5.61 -12.15 -4.27
CA GLN A 349 6.67 -12.40 -3.29
C GLN A 349 6.67 -11.39 -2.13
N ASN A 350 5.63 -10.52 -2.06
CA ASN A 350 5.51 -9.41 -1.12
C ASN A 350 6.62 -8.34 -1.23
N SER A 351 7.31 -8.26 -2.37
CA SER A 351 8.15 -7.11 -2.67
C SER A 351 7.27 -5.93 -3.08
N ILE A 352 7.63 -4.73 -2.67
CA ILE A 352 6.92 -3.52 -3.04
C ILE A 352 7.73 -2.78 -4.09
N VAL A 353 7.13 -2.63 -5.27
CA VAL A 353 7.70 -1.86 -6.38
C VAL A 353 7.05 -0.49 -6.39
N LEU A 354 7.87 0.53 -6.43
CA LEU A 354 7.45 1.93 -6.40
C LEU A 354 7.90 2.63 -7.68
N ASN A 355 6.97 3.29 -8.35
CA ASN A 355 7.27 4.30 -9.35
C ASN A 355 7.17 5.67 -8.70
N TYR A 356 8.23 6.44 -8.75
CA TYR A 356 8.26 7.81 -8.26
C TYR A 356 8.98 8.73 -9.24
N ARG A 357 8.67 10.01 -9.14
CA ARG A 357 9.40 11.06 -9.83
C ARG A 357 10.32 11.76 -8.83
N ASP A 358 11.62 11.79 -9.13
CA ASP A 358 12.51 12.75 -8.49
C ASP A 358 12.44 14.11 -9.23
N SER A 359 13.22 15.08 -8.81
CA SER A 359 13.22 16.41 -9.46
C SER A 359 13.55 16.37 -10.94
N THR A 360 14.10 15.28 -11.46
CA THR A 360 14.69 15.18 -12.81
C THR A 360 14.11 14.06 -13.67
N ALA A 361 13.70 12.94 -13.09
CA ALA A 361 13.32 11.75 -13.84
C ALA A 361 12.33 10.85 -13.09
N HIS A 362 11.63 10.00 -13.84
CA HIS A 362 10.86 8.90 -13.29
C HIS A 362 11.78 7.74 -12.94
N ARG A 363 11.56 7.12 -11.78
CA ARG A 363 12.35 6.02 -11.23
C ARG A 363 11.46 4.85 -10.88
N MET A 364 12.04 3.65 -11.02
CA MET A 364 11.47 2.42 -10.50
C MET A 364 12.42 1.84 -9.47
N VAL A 365 11.89 1.51 -8.31
CA VAL A 365 12.65 0.89 -7.22
C VAL A 365 11.83 -0.21 -6.58
N ARG A 366 12.54 -1.15 -6.00
CA ARG A 366 11.95 -2.22 -5.20
C ARG A 366 12.35 -2.05 -3.74
N MET A 367 11.39 -2.16 -2.84
CA MET A 367 11.63 -2.42 -1.43
C MET A 367 11.70 -3.93 -1.25
N ASP A 368 12.87 -4.44 -0.96
CA ASP A 368 13.04 -5.86 -0.70
C ASP A 368 13.35 -6.07 0.78
N PHE A 369 12.41 -6.71 1.49
CA PHE A 369 12.56 -7.02 2.90
C PHE A 369 13.51 -8.18 3.18
N THR A 370 13.95 -8.89 2.13
CA THR A 370 15.01 -9.90 2.21
C THR A 370 16.39 -9.29 1.97
N ALA A 371 16.43 -8.06 1.45
CA ALA A 371 17.68 -7.35 1.18
C ALA A 371 18.43 -7.05 2.47
N SER A 372 19.73 -7.27 2.43
CA SER A 372 20.65 -7.04 3.54
C SER A 372 20.95 -5.56 3.83
N THR A 373 20.35 -4.62 3.08
CA THR A 373 20.67 -3.20 3.18
C THR A 373 19.64 -2.44 4.02
N LEU A 374 20.16 -1.60 4.93
CA LEU A 374 19.38 -0.69 5.75
C LEU A 374 19.42 0.73 5.20
N THR A 375 18.32 1.46 5.40
CA THR A 375 18.39 2.92 5.36
C THR A 375 18.96 3.38 6.70
N ALA A 376 20.11 4.04 6.69
CA ALA A 376 20.79 4.49 7.91
C ALA A 376 19.88 5.40 8.76
N GLY A 377 19.95 5.22 10.09
CA GLY A 377 19.29 6.10 11.06
C GLY A 377 17.82 5.80 11.34
N THR A 378 17.34 4.59 11.05
CA THR A 378 15.99 4.17 11.45
C THR A 378 15.92 3.97 12.97
N THR A 379 14.97 4.65 13.61
CA THR A 379 14.75 4.54 15.06
C THR A 379 13.32 4.10 15.34
N MET A 380 13.15 2.99 16.06
CA MET A 380 11.90 2.66 16.72
C MET A 380 11.80 3.48 18.00
N LEU A 381 10.67 4.13 18.22
CA LEU A 381 10.41 4.89 19.43
C LEU A 381 9.05 4.45 19.99
N THR A 382 8.99 4.04 21.25
CA THR A 382 7.73 3.70 21.92
C THR A 382 6.97 4.97 22.32
N ALA A 383 5.66 4.83 22.51
CA ALA A 383 4.90 5.84 23.24
C ALA A 383 5.40 5.92 24.69
N LYS A 384 5.02 7.00 25.37
CA LYS A 384 5.31 7.21 26.79
C LYS A 384 4.69 6.10 27.64
N GLN A 385 5.48 5.56 28.57
CA GLN A 385 5.04 4.61 29.59
C GLN A 385 5.15 5.28 30.96
N ASN A 386 4.01 5.47 31.64
CA ASN A 386 3.98 5.95 33.02
C ASN A 386 4.28 4.77 33.95
N LEU A 387 5.26 4.92 34.82
CA LEU A 387 5.72 3.85 35.72
C LEU A 387 5.05 3.88 37.10
N GLY A 388 4.11 4.82 37.31
CA GLY A 388 3.36 4.95 38.57
C GLY A 388 4.16 5.47 39.74
N GLY A 389 5.41 5.91 39.54
CA GLY A 389 6.33 6.43 40.54
C GLY A 389 7.78 6.35 40.09
N ARG A 390 8.72 6.78 40.94
CA ARG A 390 10.15 6.64 40.62
C ARG A 390 10.58 5.19 40.73
N VAL A 391 11.23 4.69 39.72
CA VAL A 391 11.72 3.30 39.62
C VAL A 391 13.14 3.27 39.06
N TRP A 392 13.90 2.29 39.45
CA TRP A 392 15.17 1.95 38.82
C TRP A 392 14.95 1.00 37.66
N VAL A 393 15.37 1.38 36.46
CA VAL A 393 15.52 0.42 35.34
C VAL A 393 16.86 -0.30 35.54
N ARG A 394 16.81 -1.58 35.83
CA ARG A 394 17.99 -2.41 36.14
C ARG A 394 18.53 -3.12 34.94
N ARG A 395 17.66 -3.46 34.01
CA ARG A 395 18.02 -4.30 32.88
C ARG A 395 17.06 -4.14 31.72
N VAL A 396 17.56 -4.25 30.51
CA VAL A 396 16.76 -4.44 29.29
C VAL A 396 17.24 -5.71 28.59
N ASP A 397 16.32 -6.63 28.32
CA ASP A 397 16.58 -7.83 27.51
C ASP A 397 16.01 -7.58 26.10
N LEU A 398 16.85 -7.70 25.10
CA LEU A 398 16.46 -7.58 23.70
C LEU A 398 16.37 -8.96 23.04
N PHE A 399 15.24 -9.20 22.38
CA PHE A 399 14.99 -10.41 21.58
C PHE A 399 14.79 -10.00 20.13
N THR A 400 15.62 -10.55 19.26
CA THR A 400 15.62 -10.22 17.84
C THR A 400 15.46 -11.48 16.99
N GLU A 401 15.42 -11.34 15.70
CA GLU A 401 15.85 -12.40 14.81
C GLU A 401 17.36 -12.64 15.00
N THR A 402 17.88 -13.75 14.49
CA THR A 402 19.32 -14.00 14.56
C THR A 402 20.05 -12.90 13.81
N LEU A 403 21.01 -12.26 14.48
CA LEU A 403 21.81 -11.19 13.87
C LEU A 403 22.52 -11.72 12.62
N ALA A 404 22.38 -10.98 11.53
CA ALA A 404 23.17 -11.17 10.32
C ALA A 404 24.44 -10.34 10.36
N SER A 405 25.43 -10.72 9.56
CA SER A 405 26.68 -9.96 9.45
C SER A 405 26.42 -8.51 9.07
N GLY A 406 26.94 -7.57 9.85
CA GLY A 406 26.74 -6.14 9.70
C GLY A 406 25.52 -5.57 10.43
N ALA A 407 24.75 -6.38 11.17
CA ALA A 407 23.63 -5.90 11.98
C ALA A 407 24.09 -5.22 13.27
N LEU A 408 23.47 -4.08 13.59
CA LEU A 408 23.71 -3.30 14.82
C LEU A 408 22.39 -2.74 15.33
N LEU A 409 22.06 -2.97 16.62
CA LEU A 409 20.96 -2.32 17.30
C LEU A 409 21.50 -1.60 18.55
N THR A 410 21.09 -0.34 18.73
CA THR A 410 21.42 0.43 19.94
C THR A 410 20.14 0.66 20.74
N CYS A 411 20.14 0.23 21.99
CA CYS A 411 19.04 0.44 22.92
C CYS A 411 19.28 1.72 23.73
N LEU A 412 18.28 2.61 23.72
CA LEU A 412 18.33 3.87 24.45
C LEU A 412 17.06 4.04 25.28
N ILE A 413 17.18 4.71 26.40
CA ILE A 413 16.08 5.06 27.30
C ILE A 413 16.15 6.54 27.62
N ARG A 414 14.99 7.18 27.72
CA ARG A 414 14.90 8.54 28.28
C ARG A 414 13.75 8.69 29.28
N GLN A 415 13.90 9.60 30.18
CA GLN A 415 12.83 10.12 31.03
C GLN A 415 12.13 11.28 30.32
N LEU A 416 10.80 11.27 30.31
CA LEU A 416 9.98 12.34 29.73
C LEU A 416 9.62 13.39 30.84
N PRO A 417 9.26 14.64 30.44
CA PRO A 417 9.11 15.11 29.06
C PRO A 417 10.38 15.67 28.41
N SER A 418 11.47 15.91 29.15
CA SER A 418 12.59 16.70 28.67
C SER A 418 13.97 16.04 28.79
N GLY A 419 14.01 14.76 29.16
CA GLY A 419 15.28 14.03 29.31
C GLY A 419 15.96 13.71 27.96
N SER A 420 17.29 13.74 27.96
CA SER A 420 18.09 13.20 26.88
C SER A 420 18.04 11.66 26.88
N PHE A 421 18.22 11.05 25.72
CA PHE A 421 18.38 9.60 25.63
C PHE A 421 19.71 9.17 26.27
N SER A 422 19.64 8.14 27.11
CA SER A 422 20.79 7.44 27.66
C SER A 422 20.94 6.10 26.98
N THR A 423 22.12 5.79 26.46
CA THR A 423 22.40 4.48 25.86
C THR A 423 22.46 3.42 26.97
N VAL A 424 21.66 2.38 26.81
CA VAL A 424 21.65 1.19 27.66
C VAL A 424 22.72 0.20 27.21
N GLY A 425 22.83 0.00 25.89
CA GLY A 425 23.80 -0.88 25.28
C GLY A 425 23.48 -1.20 23.82
N THR A 426 24.28 -2.08 23.25
CA THR A 426 24.19 -2.47 21.82
C THR A 426 24.11 -3.98 21.66
N LEU A 427 23.39 -4.44 20.62
CA LEU A 427 23.60 -5.73 19.98
C LEU A 427 24.37 -5.47 18.69
N ASP A 428 25.55 -6.07 18.55
CA ASP A 428 26.44 -5.85 17.43
C ASP A 428 26.97 -7.22 16.95
N TYR A 429 26.67 -7.57 15.69
CA TYR A 429 27.16 -8.83 15.12
C TYR A 429 28.69 -8.96 15.22
N SER A 430 29.42 -7.86 15.06
CA SER A 430 30.89 -7.88 15.10
C SER A 430 31.44 -8.24 16.48
N ALA A 431 30.71 -7.87 17.53
CA ALA A 431 31.11 -8.14 18.91
C ALA A 431 30.44 -9.38 19.52
N ASP A 432 29.19 -9.64 19.12
CA ASP A 432 28.32 -10.63 19.76
C ASP A 432 28.13 -11.89 18.90
N GLY A 433 28.43 -11.81 17.58
CA GLY A 433 28.18 -12.89 16.64
C GLY A 433 26.70 -13.06 16.28
N ALA A 434 26.33 -14.24 15.76
CA ALA A 434 25.00 -14.58 15.30
C ALA A 434 24.06 -14.95 16.47
N ILE A 435 23.76 -13.99 17.35
CA ILE A 435 22.84 -14.17 18.48
C ILE A 435 21.44 -13.62 18.16
N SER A 436 20.44 -14.06 18.92
CA SER A 436 19.04 -13.58 18.84
C SER A 436 18.53 -13.02 20.17
N TYR A 437 19.40 -12.90 21.15
CA TYR A 437 19.10 -12.40 22.49
C TYR A 437 20.32 -11.76 23.10
N LYS A 438 20.11 -10.62 23.78
CA LYS A 438 21.15 -10.00 24.63
C LYS A 438 20.53 -9.33 25.84
N ARG A 439 21.15 -9.54 26.98
CA ARG A 439 20.90 -8.82 28.23
C ARG A 439 21.77 -7.55 28.28
N LEU A 440 21.13 -6.44 28.56
CA LEU A 440 21.76 -5.14 28.75
C LEU A 440 21.51 -4.68 30.18
N ASP A 441 22.53 -4.72 31.03
CA ASP A 441 22.43 -4.24 32.41
C ASP A 441 22.59 -2.72 32.45
N CYS A 442 21.76 -2.06 33.23
CA CYS A 442 21.78 -0.62 33.38
C CYS A 442 21.35 -0.21 34.82
N ASN A 443 21.44 1.05 35.11
CA ASN A 443 21.05 1.57 36.42
C ASN A 443 20.52 3.02 36.25
N ILE A 444 19.29 3.13 35.76
CA ILE A 444 18.68 4.40 35.36
C ILE A 444 17.43 4.66 36.19
N LEU A 445 17.36 5.78 36.89
CA LEU A 445 16.21 6.15 37.70
C LEU A 445 15.24 7.01 36.88
N LEU A 446 13.99 6.58 36.74
CA LEU A 446 12.95 7.21 35.93
C LEU A 446 11.60 7.20 36.64
N SER A 447 10.72 8.16 36.34
CA SER A 447 9.27 8.09 36.63
C SER A 447 8.44 7.76 35.43
N ASP A 448 8.90 8.12 34.23
CA ASP A 448 8.29 7.84 32.94
C ASP A 448 9.34 7.27 32.01
N LEU A 449 8.95 6.31 31.19
CA LEU A 449 9.85 5.61 30.29
C LEU A 449 9.46 5.85 28.83
N GLN A 450 10.44 6.15 28.01
CA GLN A 450 10.34 5.97 26.57
C GLN A 450 11.57 5.18 26.10
N LEU A 451 11.31 4.07 25.39
CA LEU A 451 12.36 3.23 24.82
C LEU A 451 12.58 3.60 23.36
N ALA A 452 13.83 3.73 22.97
CA ALA A 452 14.22 3.83 21.56
C ALA A 452 15.18 2.71 21.18
N ILE A 453 14.99 2.14 20.01
CA ILE A 453 15.91 1.19 19.39
C ILE A 453 16.37 1.79 18.07
N ASN A 454 17.63 2.14 18.01
CA ASN A 454 18.25 2.58 16.76
C ASN A 454 18.75 1.33 16.01
N PHE A 455 18.25 1.16 14.80
CA PHE A 455 18.75 0.16 13.87
C PHE A 455 19.86 0.80 13.05
N GLY A 456 21.03 0.18 13.09
CA GLY A 456 22.25 0.63 12.42
C GLY A 456 22.95 -0.52 11.69
N GLY A 457 24.13 -0.22 11.19
CA GLY A 457 24.90 -1.19 10.41
C GLY A 457 24.42 -1.30 8.96
N SER A 458 24.74 -2.41 8.32
CA SER A 458 24.42 -2.66 6.90
C SER A 458 23.38 -3.77 6.70
N ALA A 459 23.05 -4.54 7.74
CA ALA A 459 22.13 -5.67 7.64
C ALA A 459 20.80 -5.41 8.33
N LEU A 460 19.73 -5.86 7.70
CA LEU A 460 18.38 -5.83 8.24
C LEU A 460 18.24 -6.87 9.35
N VAL A 461 17.68 -6.48 10.49
CA VAL A 461 17.35 -7.40 11.58
C VAL A 461 16.05 -6.99 12.25
N GLY A 462 15.17 -7.95 12.52
CA GLY A 462 13.89 -7.71 13.16
C GLY A 462 13.98 -7.77 14.69
N LEU A 463 13.34 -6.81 15.36
CA LEU A 463 13.13 -6.82 16.82
C LEU A 463 11.83 -7.56 17.13
N LYS A 464 11.90 -8.63 17.92
CA LYS A 464 10.75 -9.41 18.37
C LYS A 464 10.12 -8.81 19.63
N LYS A 465 10.94 -8.44 20.61
CA LYS A 465 10.52 -7.77 21.84
C LYS A 465 11.68 -7.22 22.63
N ALA A 466 11.38 -6.30 23.54
CA ALA A 466 12.24 -5.87 24.61
C ALA A 466 11.53 -6.06 25.97
N LEU A 467 12.24 -6.56 26.97
CA LEU A 467 11.76 -6.67 28.34
C LEU A 467 12.52 -5.66 29.20
N VAL A 468 11.82 -4.72 29.79
CA VAL A 468 12.40 -3.71 30.69
C VAL A 468 12.11 -4.12 32.13
N TYR A 469 13.15 -4.34 32.89
CA TYR A 469 13.08 -4.74 34.31
C TYR A 469 13.21 -3.54 35.21
N VAL A 470 12.16 -3.26 35.98
CA VAL A 470 12.07 -2.12 36.86
C VAL A 470 11.93 -2.54 38.33
N GLU A 471 12.51 -1.76 39.21
CA GLU A 471 12.47 -1.96 40.66
C GLU A 471 12.05 -0.62 41.34
N SER A 472 11.08 -0.66 42.23
CA SER A 472 10.68 0.54 43.01
C SER A 472 11.88 1.13 43.75
N GLU A 473 11.93 2.46 43.81
CA GLU A 473 12.92 3.21 44.60
C GLU A 473 12.78 2.92 46.10
#